data_d5e1535a236a9fdcdf5efd3f9e94d4c6
#
_entry.id   d5e1535a236a9fdcdf5efd3f9e94d4c6
#
_cell.length_a   1.000
_cell.length_b   1.000
_cell.length_c   1.000
_cell.angle_alpha   90.00
_cell.angle_beta   90.00
_cell.angle_gamma   90.00
#
_symmetry.space_group_name_H-M   'P 1'
#
loop_
_entity.id
_entity.type
_entity.pdbx_description
1 polymer ?
#
loop_
_entity_poly.entity_id
_entity_poly.type
_entity_poly.pdbx_seq_one_letter_code
_entity_poly.pdbx_strand_id
1 'polypeptide(L)'
;RNDVIPHVEKVLRHATDKKIRPPKHCPTCRTPLVRDGAYIKCPNDLTCPAQVEGNIKRWVKKLGIKDLGDSLIKALVAQGNMREPADLYHLRPNVLASFRTSGKKVGFSAANRIVDNIQATRELPLARFVGSLGIDMCSRSVCETICEAGFDTLGKMVDATVADIMTVPKMGQSKAEAFVEGFKARRNFINNLLDAGVRIKKPVVGKMSGKSFCFTQVRDKDLERQIEAQGGIVKGNFSRGLSYVVTSKAGLTKSGGKLDKARQHGIPIIDVDQLADMLG
;
A
#
# COMPACT_ATOMS: atom_id res chain seq x y z
N ARG A 1 32.38 4.46 -1.81
CA ARG A 1 31.37 3.39 -1.94
C ARG A 1 30.09 4.03 -2.43
N ASN A 2 29.39 3.38 -3.36
CA ASN A 2 28.16 3.88 -4.00
C ASN A 2 26.92 3.88 -3.07
N ASP A 3 27.11 4.02 -1.77
CA ASP A 3 26.03 4.12 -0.78
C ASP A 3 25.60 5.58 -0.66
N VAL A 4 24.43 5.88 -1.14
CA VAL A 4 23.81 7.22 -1.10
C VAL A 4 23.31 7.56 0.32
N ILE A 5 23.17 6.55 1.20
CA ILE A 5 22.68 6.71 2.57
C ILE A 5 23.87 6.86 3.51
N PRO A 6 23.98 7.97 4.27
CA PRO A 6 25.05 8.14 5.24
C PRO A 6 25.01 7.04 6.31
N HIS A 7 26.14 6.43 6.57
CA HIS A 7 26.29 5.37 7.54
C HIS A 7 27.31 5.78 8.61
N VAL A 8 26.95 5.62 9.88
CA VAL A 8 27.88 5.89 11.00
C VAL A 8 28.72 4.64 11.20
N GLU A 9 30.00 4.70 10.83
CA GLU A 9 30.93 3.58 10.99
C GLU A 9 31.55 3.56 12.40
N LYS A 10 31.88 4.72 12.96
CA LYS A 10 32.58 4.81 14.24
C LYS A 10 32.29 6.14 14.93
N VAL A 11 32.10 6.09 16.24
CA VAL A 11 32.07 7.26 17.10
C VAL A 11 33.50 7.56 17.56
N LEU A 12 34.07 8.68 17.11
CA LEU A 12 35.44 9.07 17.43
C LEU A 12 35.57 9.78 18.78
N ARG A 13 34.51 10.51 19.18
CA ARG A 13 34.46 11.25 20.44
C ARG A 13 33.05 11.29 20.98
N HIS A 14 32.88 10.98 22.25
CA HIS A 14 31.62 11.15 22.96
C HIS A 14 31.54 12.59 23.49
N ALA A 15 30.48 13.31 23.14
CA ALA A 15 30.24 14.66 23.62
C ALA A 15 29.84 14.70 25.11
N THR A 16 29.23 13.63 25.60
CA THR A 16 28.79 13.45 26.99
C THR A 16 28.83 11.98 27.40
N ASP A 17 29.00 11.72 28.71
CA ASP A 17 28.86 10.36 29.28
C ASP A 17 27.40 9.93 29.49
N LYS A 18 26.44 10.74 29.06
CA LYS A 18 25.02 10.44 29.19
C LYS A 18 24.62 9.32 28.22
N LYS A 19 24.27 8.16 28.77
CA LYS A 19 23.71 7.04 28.01
C LYS A 19 22.27 7.34 27.62
N ILE A 20 21.94 7.13 26.36
CA ILE A 20 20.55 7.16 25.88
C ILE A 20 19.77 6.04 26.56
N ARG A 21 18.76 6.40 27.33
CA ARG A 21 17.85 5.44 27.95
C ARG A 21 16.53 5.48 27.20
N PRO A 22 16.14 4.40 26.54
CA PRO A 22 14.83 4.35 25.87
C PRO A 22 13.70 4.46 26.90
N PRO A 23 12.56 5.08 26.54
CA PRO A 23 11.43 5.20 27.44
C PRO A 23 10.87 3.82 27.79
N LYS A 24 10.41 3.65 29.01
CA LYS A 24 9.76 2.42 29.49
C LYS A 24 8.24 2.42 29.21
N HIS A 25 7.65 3.60 29.10
CA HIS A 25 6.22 3.80 28.90
C HIS A 25 5.97 4.67 27.68
N CYS A 26 4.86 4.45 27.03
CA CYS A 26 4.42 5.28 25.90
C CYS A 26 4.25 6.74 26.34
N PRO A 27 4.87 7.72 25.67
CA PRO A 27 4.75 9.12 26.04
C PRO A 27 3.32 9.66 25.87
N THR A 28 2.51 9.01 25.02
CA THR A 28 1.15 9.45 24.72
C THR A 28 0.10 8.82 25.63
N CYS A 29 0.11 7.49 25.81
CA CYS A 29 -0.95 6.78 26.56
C CYS A 29 -0.45 6.12 27.85
N ARG A 30 0.84 6.25 28.19
CA ARG A 30 1.49 5.69 29.38
C ARG A 30 1.50 4.15 29.48
N THR A 31 1.00 3.44 28.50
CA THR A 31 1.10 1.97 28.44
C THR A 31 2.57 1.53 28.45
N PRO A 32 2.95 0.48 29.20
CA PRO A 32 4.30 -0.07 29.14
C PRO A 32 4.68 -0.44 27.71
N LEU A 33 5.88 -0.04 27.30
CA LEU A 33 6.40 -0.33 25.96
C LEU A 33 6.96 -1.76 25.91
N VAL A 34 6.76 -2.43 24.79
CA VAL A 34 7.31 -3.75 24.51
C VAL A 34 8.44 -3.67 23.50
N ARG A 35 9.43 -4.54 23.65
CA ARG A 35 10.51 -4.66 22.69
C ARG A 35 10.12 -5.65 21.59
N ASP A 36 10.30 -5.24 20.35
CA ASP A 36 10.08 -6.06 19.17
C ASP A 36 11.32 -5.97 18.28
N GLY A 37 12.20 -6.95 18.42
CA GLY A 37 13.52 -6.94 17.79
C GLY A 37 14.33 -5.71 18.17
N ALA A 38 14.69 -4.89 17.18
CA ALA A 38 15.43 -3.63 17.35
C ALA A 38 14.53 -2.45 17.73
N TYR A 39 13.21 -2.61 17.71
CA TYR A 39 12.24 -1.53 17.94
C TYR A 39 11.60 -1.61 19.32
N ILE A 40 11.10 -0.47 19.77
CA ILE A 40 10.28 -0.35 20.97
C ILE A 40 8.90 0.12 20.52
N LYS A 41 7.87 -0.65 20.84
CA LYS A 41 6.50 -0.42 20.39
C LYS A 41 5.56 -0.16 21.58
N CYS A 42 4.56 0.67 21.36
CA CYS A 42 3.38 0.70 22.22
C CYS A 42 2.43 -0.41 21.79
N PRO A 43 2.10 -1.39 22.67
CA PRO A 43 1.19 -2.48 22.31
C PRO A 43 -0.28 -2.05 22.27
N ASN A 44 -0.62 -0.85 22.74
CA ASN A 44 -1.97 -0.32 22.72
C ASN A 44 -2.28 0.30 21.34
N ASP A 45 -2.62 -0.53 20.38
CA ASP A 45 -2.91 -0.12 19.00
C ASP A 45 -4.35 0.36 18.77
N LEU A 46 -5.27 0.08 19.72
CA LEU A 46 -6.69 0.41 19.62
C LEU A 46 -7.03 1.79 20.19
N THR A 47 -6.44 2.16 21.32
CA THR A 47 -6.84 3.37 22.06
C THR A 47 -5.73 4.40 22.26
N CYS A 48 -4.47 4.04 21.96
CA CYS A 48 -3.39 5.01 21.99
C CYS A 48 -3.54 6.02 20.84
N PRO A 49 -3.72 7.32 21.11
CA PRO A 49 -3.92 8.33 20.05
C PRO A 49 -2.80 8.35 19.01
N ALA A 50 -1.56 8.11 19.42
CA ALA A 50 -0.43 8.04 18.48
C ALA A 50 -0.50 6.82 17.55
N GLN A 51 -0.98 5.68 18.04
CA GLN A 51 -1.16 4.47 17.21
C GLN A 51 -2.35 4.62 16.26
N VAL A 52 -3.46 5.15 16.75
CA VAL A 52 -4.65 5.50 15.95
C VAL A 52 -4.26 6.45 14.81
N GLU A 53 -3.59 7.55 15.14
CA GLU A 53 -3.09 8.52 14.15
C GLU A 53 -2.16 7.84 13.13
N GLY A 54 -1.22 7.01 13.59
CA GLY A 54 -0.29 6.26 12.74
C GLY A 54 -0.98 5.29 11.78
N ASN A 55 -2.01 4.57 12.24
CA ASN A 55 -2.79 3.65 11.41
C ASN A 55 -3.58 4.39 10.32
N ILE A 56 -4.23 5.51 10.68
CA ILE A 56 -4.96 6.35 9.73
C ILE A 56 -4.00 6.96 8.68
N LYS A 57 -2.87 7.53 9.10
CA LYS A 57 -1.85 8.08 8.19
C LYS A 57 -1.31 7.01 7.23
N ARG A 58 -1.05 5.82 7.74
CA ARG A 58 -0.60 4.69 6.90
C ARG A 58 -1.65 4.35 5.84
N TRP A 59 -2.91 4.22 6.21
CA TRP A 59 -4.00 3.94 5.29
C TRP A 59 -4.12 5.03 4.22
N VAL A 60 -4.18 6.30 4.61
CA VAL A 60 -4.24 7.46 3.72
C VAL A 60 -3.06 7.46 2.72
N LYS A 61 -1.84 7.25 3.23
CA LYS A 61 -0.62 7.24 2.40
C LYS A 61 -0.60 6.05 1.44
N LYS A 62 -0.96 4.86 1.89
CA LYS A 62 -0.96 3.64 1.05
C LYS A 62 -2.02 3.69 -0.05
N LEU A 63 -3.16 4.31 0.22
CA LEU A 63 -4.21 4.53 -0.77
C LEU A 63 -4.03 5.81 -1.60
N GLY A 64 -3.02 6.64 -1.28
CA GLY A 64 -2.78 7.88 -2.00
C GLY A 64 -3.94 8.88 -1.91
N ILE A 65 -4.65 8.90 -0.78
CA ILE A 65 -5.74 9.86 -0.53
C ILE A 65 -5.13 11.25 -0.45
N LYS A 66 -5.55 12.13 -1.37
CA LYS A 66 -5.01 13.49 -1.48
C LYS A 66 -5.75 14.46 -0.56
N ASP A 67 -5.13 15.62 -0.33
CA ASP A 67 -5.66 16.76 0.43
C ASP A 67 -5.92 16.51 1.93
N LEU A 68 -5.79 15.28 2.42
CA LEU A 68 -5.90 14.92 3.84
C LEU A 68 -4.50 14.82 4.47
N GLY A 69 -3.98 15.97 4.90
CA GLY A 69 -2.64 16.07 5.48
C GLY A 69 -2.57 15.64 6.95
N ASP A 70 -1.35 15.40 7.42
CA ASP A 70 -1.04 14.91 8.78
C ASP A 70 -1.61 15.78 9.89
N SER A 71 -1.60 17.12 9.73
CA SER A 71 -2.11 18.06 10.72
C SER A 71 -3.63 17.95 10.87
N LEU A 72 -4.36 17.73 9.78
CA LEU A 72 -5.81 17.53 9.82
C LEU A 72 -6.17 16.16 10.44
N ILE A 73 -5.45 15.11 10.08
CA ILE A 73 -5.62 13.77 10.71
C ILE A 73 -5.41 13.87 12.22
N LYS A 74 -4.34 14.52 12.66
CA LYS A 74 -4.05 14.73 14.09
C LYS A 74 -5.18 15.49 14.79
N ALA A 75 -5.70 16.56 14.17
CA ALA A 75 -6.80 17.34 14.73
C ALA A 75 -8.09 16.53 14.84
N LEU A 76 -8.42 15.73 13.80
CA LEU A 76 -9.60 14.86 13.79
C LEU A 76 -9.53 13.77 14.86
N VAL A 77 -8.37 13.15 15.05
CA VAL A 77 -8.14 12.16 16.13
C VAL A 77 -8.23 12.82 17.51
N ALA A 78 -7.59 13.97 17.69
CA ALA A 78 -7.58 14.69 18.97
C ALA A 78 -8.98 15.13 19.43
N GLN A 79 -9.89 15.42 18.49
CA GLN A 79 -11.28 15.79 18.77
C GLN A 79 -12.25 14.59 18.80
N GLY A 80 -11.73 13.36 18.66
CA GLY A 80 -12.53 12.13 18.70
C GLY A 80 -13.38 11.88 17.45
N ASN A 81 -13.13 12.61 16.35
CA ASN A 81 -13.86 12.42 15.09
C ASN A 81 -13.35 11.21 14.28
N MET A 82 -12.17 10.71 14.61
CA MET A 82 -11.61 9.50 14.04
C MET A 82 -10.91 8.66 15.12
N ARG A 83 -11.17 7.37 15.12
CA ARG A 83 -10.56 6.37 16.01
C ARG A 83 -9.88 5.26 15.23
N GLU A 84 -10.25 5.10 13.97
CA GLU A 84 -9.70 4.11 13.05
C GLU A 84 -9.86 4.54 11.58
N PRO A 85 -9.18 3.90 10.64
CA PRO A 85 -9.30 4.23 9.21
C PRO A 85 -10.71 4.04 8.62
N ALA A 86 -11.55 3.19 9.20
CA ALA A 86 -12.95 3.03 8.77
C ALA A 86 -13.75 4.33 8.92
N ASP A 87 -13.45 5.16 9.93
CA ASP A 87 -14.12 6.43 10.18
C ASP A 87 -13.93 7.45 9.05
N LEU A 88 -12.87 7.31 8.25
CA LEU A 88 -12.65 8.15 7.07
C LEU A 88 -13.85 8.14 6.13
N TYR A 89 -14.47 6.98 5.95
CA TYR A 89 -15.57 6.77 5.01
C TYR A 89 -16.91 7.33 5.50
N HIS A 90 -16.97 7.75 6.76
CA HIS A 90 -18.13 8.42 7.39
C HIS A 90 -17.94 9.94 7.53
N LEU A 91 -16.77 10.48 7.19
CA LEU A 91 -16.52 11.91 7.26
C LEU A 91 -17.44 12.69 6.31
N ARG A 92 -17.96 13.81 6.83
CA ARG A 92 -18.84 14.72 6.09
C ARG A 92 -18.15 16.06 5.87
N PRO A 93 -18.41 16.75 4.72
CA PRO A 93 -17.78 18.02 4.42
C PRO A 93 -18.03 19.10 5.48
N ASN A 94 -19.23 19.16 6.06
CA ASN A 94 -19.58 20.13 7.11
C ASN A 94 -18.71 19.97 8.36
N VAL A 95 -18.38 18.75 8.74
CA VAL A 95 -17.48 18.47 9.86
C VAL A 95 -16.08 18.96 9.53
N LEU A 96 -15.53 18.57 8.36
CA LEU A 96 -14.17 18.94 7.94
C LEU A 96 -14.00 20.44 7.75
N ALA A 97 -15.01 21.13 7.20
CA ALA A 97 -14.96 22.57 6.91
C ALA A 97 -14.75 23.43 8.16
N SER A 98 -15.17 22.95 9.34
CA SER A 98 -15.02 23.65 10.61
C SER A 98 -13.60 23.57 11.19
N PHE A 99 -12.81 22.59 10.77
CA PHE A 99 -11.45 22.38 11.28
C PHE A 99 -10.49 23.49 10.85
N ARG A 100 -9.49 23.71 11.72
CA ARG A 100 -8.37 24.61 11.43
C ARG A 100 -7.07 23.81 11.37
N THR A 101 -6.29 24.05 10.32
CA THR A 101 -4.93 23.53 10.19
C THR A 101 -3.98 24.68 9.93
N SER A 102 -2.88 24.78 10.67
CA SER A 102 -1.91 25.89 10.56
C SER A 102 -2.58 27.29 10.62
N GLY A 103 -3.58 27.45 11.50
CA GLY A 103 -4.32 28.69 11.71
C GLY A 103 -5.41 29.02 10.67
N LYS A 104 -5.49 28.28 9.56
CA LYS A 104 -6.50 28.49 8.50
C LYS A 104 -7.62 27.46 8.59
N LYS A 105 -8.88 27.89 8.33
CA LYS A 105 -10.00 26.95 8.18
C LYS A 105 -9.83 26.14 6.91
N VAL A 106 -10.23 24.86 6.97
CA VAL A 106 -10.27 23.96 5.80
C VAL A 106 -11.21 24.49 4.73
N GLY A 107 -12.41 24.96 5.15
CA GLY A 107 -13.42 25.48 4.25
C GLY A 107 -14.15 24.38 3.45
N PHE A 108 -15.34 24.72 2.93
CA PHE A 108 -16.21 23.72 2.26
C PHE A 108 -15.62 23.15 0.97
N SER A 109 -14.96 23.98 0.15
CA SER A 109 -14.38 23.52 -1.12
C SER A 109 -13.29 22.46 -0.89
N ALA A 110 -12.37 22.70 0.04
CA ALA A 110 -11.34 21.74 0.38
C ALA A 110 -11.94 20.49 1.08
N ALA A 111 -12.94 20.69 1.95
CA ALA A 111 -13.63 19.60 2.64
C ALA A 111 -14.33 18.65 1.64
N ASN A 112 -15.03 19.17 0.64
CA ASN A 112 -15.63 18.35 -0.42
C ASN A 112 -14.58 17.55 -1.18
N ARG A 113 -13.48 18.19 -1.65
CA ARG A 113 -12.41 17.46 -2.34
C ARG A 113 -11.80 16.35 -1.49
N ILE A 114 -11.61 16.58 -0.18
CA ILE A 114 -11.09 15.56 0.75
C ILE A 114 -12.06 14.37 0.79
N VAL A 115 -13.37 14.64 1.00
CA VAL A 115 -14.38 13.58 1.04
C VAL A 115 -14.44 12.84 -0.29
N ASP A 116 -14.44 13.53 -1.44
CA ASP A 116 -14.44 12.90 -2.76
C ASP A 116 -13.21 12.00 -2.96
N ASN A 117 -12.01 12.46 -2.54
CA ASN A 117 -10.78 11.68 -2.60
C ASN A 117 -10.85 10.43 -1.70
N ILE A 118 -11.49 10.52 -0.53
CA ILE A 118 -11.72 9.36 0.35
C ILE A 118 -12.71 8.39 -0.32
N GLN A 119 -13.86 8.89 -0.79
CA GLN A 119 -14.90 8.06 -1.40
C GLN A 119 -14.41 7.33 -2.66
N ALA A 120 -13.52 7.96 -3.44
CA ALA A 120 -12.85 7.33 -4.59
C ALA A 120 -12.01 6.09 -4.23
N THR A 121 -11.71 5.89 -2.94
CA THR A 121 -10.97 4.71 -2.46
C THR A 121 -11.86 3.62 -1.86
N ARG A 122 -13.19 3.70 -2.02
CA ARG A 122 -14.11 2.67 -1.52
C ARG A 122 -13.95 1.33 -2.23
N GLU A 123 -13.57 1.33 -3.49
CA GLU A 123 -13.36 0.11 -4.27
C GLU A 123 -11.88 -0.11 -4.54
N LEU A 124 -11.34 -1.19 -4.02
CA LEU A 124 -9.92 -1.49 -4.06
C LEU A 124 -9.65 -2.90 -4.63
N PRO A 125 -8.62 -3.06 -5.48
CA PRO A 125 -8.07 -4.38 -5.76
C PRO A 125 -7.62 -5.07 -4.47
N LEU A 126 -7.79 -6.38 -4.36
CA LEU A 126 -7.46 -7.16 -3.16
C LEU A 126 -6.03 -6.92 -2.67
N ALA A 127 -5.05 -6.99 -3.56
CA ALA A 127 -3.64 -6.76 -3.19
C ALA A 127 -3.37 -5.35 -2.63
N ARG A 128 -4.10 -4.34 -3.11
CA ARG A 128 -3.99 -2.97 -2.60
C ARG A 128 -4.66 -2.84 -1.24
N PHE A 129 -5.83 -3.43 -1.07
CA PHE A 129 -6.54 -3.48 0.21
C PHE A 129 -5.65 -4.12 1.29
N VAL A 130 -5.21 -5.36 1.05
CA VAL A 130 -4.39 -6.13 2.00
C VAL A 130 -3.03 -5.45 2.25
N GLY A 131 -2.34 -4.97 1.22
CA GLY A 131 -1.07 -4.25 1.35
C GLY A 131 -1.18 -2.92 2.10
N SER A 132 -2.41 -2.42 2.36
CA SER A 132 -2.67 -1.20 3.13
C SER A 132 -3.04 -1.48 4.59
N LEU A 133 -3.33 -2.72 4.98
CA LEU A 133 -3.71 -3.11 6.34
C LEU A 133 -2.58 -2.93 7.37
N GLY A 134 -1.33 -2.78 6.92
CA GLY A 134 -0.17 -2.63 7.80
C GLY A 134 0.27 -3.94 8.45
N ILE A 135 0.09 -5.05 7.76
CA ILE A 135 0.67 -6.35 8.10
C ILE A 135 2.17 -6.27 7.79
N ASP A 136 3.00 -6.69 8.73
CA ASP A 136 4.44 -6.67 8.57
C ASP A 136 4.89 -7.56 7.40
N MET A 137 5.92 -7.14 6.68
CA MET A 137 6.44 -7.81 5.48
C MET A 137 5.44 -8.00 4.33
N CYS A 138 4.22 -7.44 4.45
CA CYS A 138 3.12 -7.58 3.50
C CYS A 138 2.92 -6.29 2.70
N SER A 139 3.83 -6.03 1.76
CA SER A 139 3.68 -4.92 0.82
C SER A 139 2.64 -5.25 -0.26
N ARG A 140 2.16 -4.22 -0.99
CA ARG A 140 1.27 -4.42 -2.14
C ARG A 140 1.83 -5.44 -3.14
N SER A 141 3.13 -5.36 -3.47
CA SER A 141 3.76 -6.29 -4.42
C SER A 141 3.82 -7.73 -3.90
N VAL A 142 3.97 -7.92 -2.58
CA VAL A 142 3.88 -9.24 -1.97
C VAL A 142 2.45 -9.78 -2.07
N CYS A 143 1.45 -8.95 -1.81
CA CYS A 143 0.04 -9.34 -1.95
C CYS A 143 -0.32 -9.66 -3.40
N GLU A 144 0.24 -8.93 -4.40
CA GLU A 144 0.08 -9.25 -5.82
C GLU A 144 0.62 -10.65 -6.13
N THR A 145 1.81 -11.00 -5.62
CA THR A 145 2.38 -12.34 -5.78
C THR A 145 1.53 -13.43 -5.12
N ILE A 146 0.95 -13.15 -3.95
CA ILE A 146 0.05 -14.06 -3.26
C ILE A 146 -1.25 -14.27 -4.06
N CYS A 147 -1.82 -13.19 -4.62
CA CYS A 147 -2.98 -13.29 -5.51
C CYS A 147 -2.68 -14.10 -6.77
N GLU A 148 -1.51 -13.88 -7.40
CA GLU A 148 -1.04 -14.61 -8.59
C GLU A 148 -0.86 -16.12 -8.31
N ALA A 149 -0.59 -16.49 -7.05
CA ALA A 149 -0.47 -17.89 -6.62
C ALA A 149 -1.81 -18.56 -6.27
N GLY A 150 -2.94 -17.89 -6.52
CA GLY A 150 -4.28 -18.45 -6.34
C GLY A 150 -5.02 -18.03 -5.08
N PHE A 151 -4.39 -17.21 -4.19
CA PHE A 151 -5.06 -16.60 -3.04
C PHE A 151 -5.69 -15.26 -3.45
N ASP A 152 -6.61 -15.30 -4.41
CA ASP A 152 -7.16 -14.16 -5.15
C ASP A 152 -8.47 -13.61 -4.54
N THR A 153 -8.90 -14.15 -3.40
CA THR A 153 -10.02 -13.64 -2.61
C THR A 153 -9.63 -13.39 -1.17
N LEU A 154 -10.35 -12.47 -0.50
CA LEU A 154 -10.10 -12.18 0.92
C LEU A 154 -10.32 -13.44 1.77
N GLY A 155 -11.34 -14.25 1.48
CA GLY A 155 -11.60 -15.50 2.19
C GLY A 155 -10.39 -16.45 2.11
N LYS A 156 -9.90 -16.73 0.89
CA LYS A 156 -8.71 -17.58 0.71
C LYS A 156 -7.47 -17.06 1.46
N MET A 157 -7.29 -15.72 1.55
CA MET A 157 -6.17 -15.13 2.31
C MET A 157 -6.35 -15.25 3.82
N VAL A 158 -7.60 -15.11 4.31
CA VAL A 158 -7.93 -15.23 5.74
C VAL A 158 -7.79 -16.67 6.22
N ASP A 159 -8.19 -17.63 5.38
CA ASP A 159 -8.22 -19.06 5.71
C ASP A 159 -6.86 -19.76 5.45
N ALA A 160 -5.91 -19.05 4.78
CA ALA A 160 -4.61 -19.61 4.45
C ALA A 160 -3.78 -19.95 5.69
N THR A 161 -3.19 -21.13 5.66
CA THR A 161 -2.21 -21.56 6.67
C THR A 161 -0.81 -21.04 6.33
N VAL A 162 0.11 -21.12 7.29
CA VAL A 162 1.53 -20.80 7.06
C VAL A 162 2.10 -21.69 5.94
N ALA A 163 1.77 -23.00 5.95
CA ALA A 163 2.22 -23.93 4.93
C ALA A 163 1.72 -23.54 3.52
N ASP A 164 0.46 -23.13 3.39
CA ASP A 164 -0.11 -22.66 2.12
C ASP A 164 0.65 -21.42 1.59
N ILE A 165 0.89 -20.43 2.44
CA ILE A 165 1.59 -19.21 2.06
C ILE A 165 3.07 -19.47 1.72
N MET A 166 3.71 -20.46 2.34
CA MET A 166 5.08 -20.86 2.00
C MET A 166 5.21 -21.46 0.59
N THR A 167 4.13 -21.94 -0.02
CA THR A 167 4.15 -22.39 -1.44
C THR A 167 4.29 -21.25 -2.43
N VAL A 168 3.99 -20.01 -2.00
CA VAL A 168 4.06 -18.82 -2.83
C VAL A 168 5.51 -18.41 -3.08
N PRO A 169 5.91 -18.09 -4.32
CA PRO A 169 7.29 -17.69 -4.63
C PRO A 169 7.78 -16.54 -3.74
N LYS A 170 9.00 -16.67 -3.20
CA LYS A 170 9.68 -15.70 -2.31
C LYS A 170 9.02 -15.51 -0.93
N MET A 171 8.09 -16.38 -0.55
CA MET A 171 7.49 -16.43 0.78
C MET A 171 8.18 -17.52 1.60
N GLY A 172 9.19 -17.11 2.36
CA GLY A 172 9.78 -17.99 3.38
C GLY A 172 8.97 -17.96 4.67
N GLN A 173 9.31 -18.87 5.60
CA GLN A 173 8.59 -19.08 6.86
C GLN A 173 8.25 -17.79 7.61
N SER A 174 9.23 -16.91 7.88
CA SER A 174 9.01 -15.67 8.64
C SER A 174 7.99 -14.73 7.98
N LYS A 175 7.94 -14.67 6.63
CA LYS A 175 6.94 -13.87 5.91
C LYS A 175 5.56 -14.52 5.95
N ALA A 176 5.49 -15.82 5.84
CA ALA A 176 4.24 -16.57 5.88
C ALA A 176 3.62 -16.48 7.29
N GLU A 177 4.41 -16.62 8.32
CA GLU A 177 3.97 -16.42 9.71
C GLU A 177 3.47 -14.99 9.94
N ALA A 178 4.25 -13.97 9.53
CA ALA A 178 3.85 -12.56 9.64
C ALA A 178 2.54 -12.26 8.89
N PHE A 179 2.33 -12.89 7.73
CA PHE A 179 1.10 -12.74 6.95
C PHE A 179 -0.09 -13.34 7.70
N VAL A 180 -0.01 -14.59 8.11
CA VAL A 180 -1.13 -15.31 8.77
C VAL A 180 -1.47 -14.67 10.12
N GLU A 181 -0.48 -14.42 10.96
CA GLU A 181 -0.69 -13.74 12.25
C GLU A 181 -1.18 -12.30 12.08
N GLY A 182 -0.65 -11.60 11.08
CA GLY A 182 -1.10 -10.26 10.74
C GLY A 182 -2.57 -10.19 10.32
N PHE A 183 -3.07 -11.17 9.57
CA PHE A 183 -4.49 -11.28 9.25
C PHE A 183 -5.35 -11.53 10.49
N LYS A 184 -4.93 -12.45 11.36
CA LYS A 184 -5.63 -12.73 12.64
C LYS A 184 -5.72 -11.47 13.50
N ALA A 185 -4.59 -10.76 13.67
CA ALA A 185 -4.52 -9.53 14.45
C ALA A 185 -5.35 -8.38 13.86
N ARG A 186 -5.56 -8.35 12.54
CA ARG A 186 -6.30 -7.30 11.83
C ARG A 186 -7.75 -7.63 11.50
N ARG A 187 -8.28 -8.77 11.98
CA ARG A 187 -9.64 -9.22 11.64
C ARG A 187 -10.72 -8.17 11.91
N ASN A 188 -10.72 -7.57 13.10
CA ASN A 188 -11.68 -6.52 13.43
C ASN A 188 -11.49 -5.27 12.56
N PHE A 189 -10.24 -4.89 12.28
CA PHE A 189 -9.93 -3.77 11.41
C PHE A 189 -10.44 -3.98 9.98
N ILE A 190 -10.29 -5.21 9.45
CA ILE A 190 -10.82 -5.60 8.14
C ILE A 190 -12.34 -5.49 8.13
N ASN A 191 -13.02 -6.07 9.14
CA ASN A 191 -14.48 -6.04 9.24
C ASN A 191 -15.00 -4.60 9.31
N ASN A 192 -14.41 -3.75 10.15
CA ASN A 192 -14.81 -2.34 10.29
C ASN A 192 -14.69 -1.57 8.96
N LEU A 193 -13.65 -1.84 8.16
CA LEU A 193 -13.51 -1.25 6.82
C LEU A 193 -14.60 -1.72 5.85
N LEU A 194 -14.92 -3.02 5.87
CA LEU A 194 -15.99 -3.59 5.02
C LEU A 194 -17.36 -3.05 5.44
N ASP A 195 -17.63 -2.95 6.74
CA ASP A 195 -18.86 -2.38 7.30
C ASP A 195 -19.00 -0.88 6.98
N ALA A 196 -17.87 -0.14 6.93
CA ALA A 196 -17.84 1.24 6.47
C ALA A 196 -18.05 1.39 4.95
N GLY A 197 -18.26 0.28 4.23
CA GLY A 197 -18.58 0.24 2.80
C GLY A 197 -17.38 0.21 1.87
N VAL A 198 -16.18 -0.13 2.38
CA VAL A 198 -15.03 -0.47 1.52
C VAL A 198 -15.31 -1.81 0.86
N ARG A 199 -15.11 -1.90 -0.45
CA ARG A 199 -15.36 -3.09 -1.24
C ARG A 199 -14.10 -3.55 -1.96
N ILE A 200 -13.93 -4.87 -2.04
CA ILE A 200 -12.84 -5.45 -2.83
C ILE A 200 -13.38 -5.67 -4.24
N LYS A 201 -12.69 -5.05 -5.23
CA LYS A 201 -13.02 -5.26 -6.63
C LYS A 201 -12.87 -6.74 -6.98
N LYS A 202 -13.91 -7.30 -7.58
CA LYS A 202 -13.80 -8.63 -8.18
C LYS A 202 -12.77 -8.58 -9.30
N PRO A 203 -11.92 -9.60 -9.45
CA PRO A 203 -11.05 -9.70 -10.61
C PRO A 203 -11.91 -9.60 -11.89
N VAL A 204 -11.53 -8.73 -12.79
CA VAL A 204 -12.16 -8.69 -14.11
C VAL A 204 -11.62 -9.90 -14.88
N VAL A 205 -12.53 -10.73 -15.40
CA VAL A 205 -12.18 -11.85 -16.26
C VAL A 205 -12.43 -11.43 -17.70
N GLY A 206 -11.40 -11.44 -18.53
CA GLY A 206 -11.48 -11.05 -19.94
C GLY A 206 -10.28 -11.57 -20.73
N LYS A 207 -10.12 -11.13 -21.98
CA LYS A 207 -9.06 -11.59 -22.92
C LYS A 207 -7.64 -11.42 -22.37
N MET A 208 -7.43 -10.46 -21.45
CA MET A 208 -6.13 -10.15 -20.85
C MET A 208 -5.93 -10.77 -19.46
N SER A 209 -6.88 -11.58 -18.98
CA SER A 209 -6.76 -12.26 -17.67
C SER A 209 -5.50 -13.12 -17.61
N GLY A 210 -4.75 -13.00 -16.49
CA GLY A 210 -3.49 -13.69 -16.29
C GLY A 210 -2.29 -13.07 -17.02
N LYS A 211 -2.50 -12.04 -17.85
CA LYS A 211 -1.39 -11.32 -18.54
C LYS A 211 -1.01 -10.07 -17.76
N SER A 212 0.30 -9.81 -17.68
CA SER A 212 0.86 -8.64 -17.04
C SER A 212 1.74 -7.83 -18.00
N PHE A 213 1.57 -6.51 -17.95
CA PHE A 213 2.18 -5.56 -18.87
C PHE A 213 3.02 -4.52 -18.13
N CYS A 214 4.13 -4.08 -18.71
CA CYS A 214 4.91 -2.97 -18.18
C CYS A 214 5.27 -2.00 -19.29
N PHE A 215 4.83 -0.76 -19.16
CA PHE A 215 5.12 0.29 -20.12
C PHE A 215 6.51 0.89 -19.91
N THR A 216 7.21 1.19 -21.00
CA THR A 216 8.49 1.89 -21.01
C THR A 216 8.61 2.76 -22.24
N GLN A 217 9.22 3.96 -22.10
CA GLN A 217 9.35 4.99 -23.15
C GLN A 217 8.03 5.50 -23.75
N VAL A 218 6.90 4.99 -23.28
CA VAL A 218 5.57 5.43 -23.66
C VAL A 218 4.69 5.42 -22.40
N ARG A 219 3.76 6.34 -22.34
CA ARG A 219 2.69 6.37 -21.33
C ARG A 219 1.38 6.58 -22.05
N ASP A 220 0.54 5.57 -22.02
CA ASP A 220 -0.80 5.61 -22.61
C ASP A 220 -1.78 5.10 -21.55
N LYS A 221 -2.45 6.05 -20.88
CA LYS A 221 -3.39 5.73 -19.81
C LYS A 221 -4.67 5.08 -20.32
N ASP A 222 -5.02 5.27 -21.57
CA ASP A 222 -6.23 4.70 -22.14
C ASP A 222 -6.01 3.24 -22.48
N LEU A 223 -4.84 2.89 -23.04
CA LEU A 223 -4.43 1.49 -23.21
C LEU A 223 -4.24 0.77 -21.86
N GLU A 224 -3.66 1.45 -20.84
CA GLU A 224 -3.57 0.90 -19.49
C GLU A 224 -4.96 0.55 -18.94
N ARG A 225 -5.95 1.44 -19.08
CA ARG A 225 -7.34 1.21 -18.65
C ARG A 225 -8.02 0.07 -19.44
N GLN A 226 -7.77 -0.03 -20.76
CA GLN A 226 -8.32 -1.09 -21.59
C GLN A 226 -7.77 -2.46 -21.20
N ILE A 227 -6.47 -2.56 -20.90
CA ILE A 227 -5.84 -3.78 -20.35
C ILE A 227 -6.56 -4.18 -19.05
N GLU A 228 -6.69 -3.22 -18.12
CA GLU A 228 -7.33 -3.48 -16.82
C GLU A 228 -8.82 -3.85 -16.97
N ALA A 229 -9.52 -3.20 -17.90
CA ALA A 229 -10.91 -3.50 -18.21
C ALA A 229 -11.13 -4.90 -18.80
N GLN A 230 -10.09 -5.50 -19.39
CA GLN A 230 -10.09 -6.86 -19.91
C GLN A 230 -9.39 -7.88 -18.99
N GLY A 231 -9.14 -7.51 -17.72
CA GLY A 231 -8.60 -8.38 -16.69
C GLY A 231 -7.09 -8.53 -16.69
N GLY A 232 -6.36 -7.73 -17.49
CA GLY A 232 -4.90 -7.67 -17.46
C GLY A 232 -4.38 -6.82 -16.31
N ILE A 233 -3.10 -6.97 -15.99
CA ILE A 233 -2.42 -6.25 -14.90
C ILE A 233 -1.35 -5.33 -15.46
N VAL A 234 -1.44 -4.03 -15.19
CA VAL A 234 -0.40 -3.07 -15.56
C VAL A 234 0.55 -2.86 -14.38
N LYS A 235 1.82 -3.20 -14.55
CA LYS A 235 2.88 -3.04 -13.53
C LYS A 235 3.76 -1.83 -13.85
N GLY A 236 3.97 -0.96 -12.87
CA GLY A 236 4.83 0.22 -13.02
C GLY A 236 6.33 -0.10 -13.18
N ASN A 237 6.76 -1.24 -12.61
CA ASN A 237 8.15 -1.69 -12.62
C ASN A 237 8.31 -3.03 -13.33
N PHE A 238 9.52 -3.23 -13.87
CA PHE A 238 9.90 -4.51 -14.48
C PHE A 238 9.94 -5.63 -13.42
N SER A 239 9.39 -6.79 -13.79
CA SER A 239 9.53 -8.04 -13.02
C SER A 239 9.74 -9.21 -13.99
N ARG A 240 10.41 -10.27 -13.55
CA ARG A 240 10.68 -11.46 -14.38
C ARG A 240 9.42 -12.23 -14.79
N GLY A 241 8.32 -12.03 -14.11
CA GLY A 241 7.03 -12.66 -14.41
C GLY A 241 6.11 -11.79 -15.27
N LEU A 242 6.62 -10.79 -15.99
CA LEU A 242 5.82 -10.03 -16.94
C LEU A 242 5.50 -10.87 -18.16
N SER A 243 4.27 -10.73 -18.67
CA SER A 243 3.89 -11.32 -19.95
C SER A 243 4.39 -10.50 -21.12
N TYR A 244 4.38 -9.15 -20.99
CA TYR A 244 4.80 -8.23 -22.06
C TYR A 244 5.44 -6.97 -21.51
N VAL A 245 6.41 -6.43 -22.25
CA VAL A 245 6.88 -5.06 -22.10
C VAL A 245 6.38 -4.25 -23.29
N VAL A 246 5.65 -3.16 -23.01
CA VAL A 246 5.04 -2.30 -24.02
C VAL A 246 5.92 -1.06 -24.23
N THR A 247 6.20 -0.73 -25.48
CA THR A 247 7.01 0.44 -25.85
C THR A 247 6.42 1.16 -27.07
N SER A 248 7.03 2.27 -27.48
CA SER A 248 6.70 2.89 -28.75
C SER A 248 7.32 2.09 -29.92
N LYS A 249 6.79 2.24 -31.13
CA LYS A 249 7.34 1.62 -32.33
C LYS A 249 8.85 1.87 -32.52
N ALA A 250 9.27 3.12 -32.24
CA ALA A 250 10.69 3.48 -32.24
C ALA A 250 11.48 2.87 -31.08
N GLY A 251 10.81 2.42 -30.01
CA GLY A 251 11.43 1.78 -28.86
C GLY A 251 11.81 0.32 -29.07
N LEU A 252 11.23 -0.36 -30.05
CA LEU A 252 11.51 -1.77 -30.32
C LEU A 252 13.01 -2.03 -30.65
N THR A 253 13.65 -1.09 -31.30
CA THR A 253 15.07 -1.15 -31.69
C THR A 253 16.02 -0.51 -30.68
N LYS A 254 15.48 0.19 -29.68
CA LYS A 254 16.29 0.90 -28.66
C LYS A 254 16.79 -0.04 -27.58
N SER A 255 17.91 0.34 -26.98
CA SER A 255 18.46 -0.27 -25.76
C SER A 255 18.07 0.59 -24.57
N GLY A 256 18.02 0.00 -23.38
CA GLY A 256 17.88 0.69 -22.11
C GLY A 256 17.01 -0.02 -21.06
N GLY A 257 17.49 -0.03 -19.87
CA GLY A 257 16.83 -0.37 -18.61
C GLY A 257 15.84 -1.53 -18.64
N LYS A 258 14.55 -1.23 -18.88
CA LYS A 258 13.49 -2.25 -18.88
C LYS A 258 13.51 -3.11 -20.15
N LEU A 259 13.89 -2.56 -21.31
CA LEU A 259 13.96 -3.28 -22.58
C LEU A 259 15.09 -4.32 -22.58
N ASP A 260 16.27 -3.94 -22.08
CA ASP A 260 17.41 -4.86 -22.00
C ASP A 260 17.11 -6.01 -21.02
N LYS A 261 16.45 -5.71 -19.92
CA LYS A 261 15.99 -6.74 -18.96
C LYS A 261 14.94 -7.67 -19.60
N ALA A 262 14.03 -7.14 -20.41
CA ALA A 262 13.04 -7.95 -21.11
C ALA A 262 13.73 -8.92 -22.08
N ARG A 263 14.67 -8.45 -22.89
CA ARG A 263 15.46 -9.29 -23.80
C ARG A 263 16.27 -10.36 -23.05
N GLN A 264 16.93 -9.96 -21.96
CA GLN A 264 17.73 -10.88 -21.12
C GLN A 264 16.88 -12.02 -20.53
N HIS A 265 15.60 -11.76 -20.24
CA HIS A 265 14.70 -12.73 -19.63
C HIS A 265 13.71 -13.35 -20.61
N GLY A 266 13.86 -13.12 -21.94
CA GLY A 266 12.98 -13.68 -22.95
C GLY A 266 11.53 -13.18 -22.88
N ILE A 267 11.30 -11.99 -22.28
CA ILE A 267 9.95 -11.41 -22.18
C ILE A 267 9.64 -10.68 -23.48
N PRO A 268 8.52 -10.98 -24.15
CA PRO A 268 8.11 -10.33 -25.37
C PRO A 268 8.02 -8.81 -25.22
N ILE A 269 8.61 -8.08 -26.18
CA ILE A 269 8.48 -6.63 -26.28
C ILE A 269 7.55 -6.35 -27.45
N ILE A 270 6.46 -5.62 -27.18
CA ILE A 270 5.47 -5.22 -28.18
C ILE A 270 5.35 -3.71 -28.24
N ASP A 271 4.93 -3.18 -29.38
CA ASP A 271 4.57 -1.78 -29.48
C ASP A 271 3.10 -1.52 -29.15
N VAL A 272 2.74 -0.24 -29.10
CA VAL A 272 1.37 0.19 -28.78
C VAL A 272 0.34 -0.26 -29.81
N ASP A 273 0.73 -0.39 -31.10
CA ASP A 273 -0.15 -0.83 -32.18
C ASP A 273 -0.45 -2.33 -32.02
N GLN A 274 0.57 -3.13 -31.78
CA GLN A 274 0.43 -4.56 -31.49
C GLN A 274 -0.41 -4.81 -30.23
N LEU A 275 -0.26 -3.96 -29.20
CA LEU A 275 -1.09 -4.04 -28.00
C LEU A 275 -2.55 -3.71 -28.33
N ALA A 276 -2.79 -2.66 -29.12
CA ALA A 276 -4.15 -2.29 -29.55
C ALA A 276 -4.84 -3.41 -30.31
N ASP A 277 -4.13 -4.09 -31.22
CA ASP A 277 -4.62 -5.27 -31.93
C ASP A 277 -4.99 -6.43 -30.98
N MET A 278 -4.23 -6.60 -29.90
CA MET A 278 -4.52 -7.62 -28.87
C MET A 278 -5.76 -7.29 -28.04
N LEU A 279 -6.09 -6.01 -27.91
CA LEU A 279 -7.23 -5.51 -27.11
C LEU A 279 -8.54 -5.50 -27.92
N GLY A 280 -8.46 -5.28 -29.24
CA GLY A 280 -9.62 -5.36 -30.17
C GLY A 280 -10.03 -6.78 -30.39
#